data_3d3a06fda876f858f21a263e4a9064ad
#
_entry.id   3d3a06fda876f858f21a263e4a9064ad
#
_cell.length_a   1.000
_cell.length_b   1.000
_cell.length_c   1.000
_cell.angle_alpha   90.00
_cell.angle_beta   90.00
_cell.angle_gamma   90.00
#
_symmetry.space_group_name_H-M   'P 1'
#
loop_
_entity.id
_entity.type
_entity.pdbx_description
1 polymer ?
#
loop_
_entity_poly.entity_id
_entity_poly.type
_entity_poly.pdbx_seq_one_letter_code
_entity_poly.pdbx_strand_id
1 'polypeptide(L)'
;MKKFILIGAATLIVSNTTFAGDYLTNTNQHAAFLRMVARGASIDVDGVYSNPAGLAFLEKDGFHLSLTGQSAYQTREIAATSPLWTMDGKTSTQNFKGTASAPIIPSFHGAYKKNNWVVSAGFAITGGGGKASFSNGLPMFNALTIGGIHSNADLEGVFGKPVTPDMYHINTAMDGKQYIYGLQLGVSYKVNDWLSVYAGGRMNYVQSGYEGYLKAQLKDEFGGKALMNLALDCEQTGWGVTPIIGADVKLGKWNLAAKYEFKTNLNIENKTNTLEAPGVPEAVLKPYADGEQTPSDIPAFLSVAAGYEILPTLRASVEYHFFDDKKAGMLNDRQKTLSHGTHEYLAGIEWDVIDLLTISGGFQKTNYGLSDSFQTDTSFYCSSYSLGFGARIHFSEALNMDIAYFWTNYDDYTKNEDAYYSLPNIKGSNVYSRTNKVFGVSLNYNF
;
A
#
# COMPACT_ATOMS: atom_id res chain seq x y z
N MET A 1 4.19 28.15 28.61
CA MET A 1 4.72 27.73 27.28
C MET A 1 5.06 26.25 27.15
N LYS A 2 5.77 25.61 28.09
CA LYS A 2 6.24 24.19 27.92
C LYS A 2 5.14 23.12 27.91
N LYS A 3 3.99 23.30 28.61
CA LYS A 3 3.00 22.20 28.77
C LYS A 3 2.01 22.02 27.60
N PHE A 4 1.66 23.05 26.86
CA PHE A 4 0.69 22.94 25.76
C PHE A 4 1.34 22.59 24.41
N ILE A 5 2.55 23.05 24.16
CA ILE A 5 3.39 22.55 23.05
C ILE A 5 3.61 21.05 23.19
N LEU A 6 3.73 20.54 24.43
CA LEU A 6 3.91 19.14 24.74
C LEU A 6 2.75 18.23 24.30
N ILE A 7 1.49 18.64 24.47
CA ILE A 7 0.34 17.78 24.13
C ILE A 7 0.17 17.69 22.60
N GLY A 8 0.28 18.83 21.91
CA GLY A 8 0.21 18.84 20.45
C GLY A 8 1.36 18.08 19.77
N ALA A 9 2.57 18.27 20.24
CA ALA A 9 3.75 17.59 19.72
C ALA A 9 3.74 16.08 20.04
N ALA A 10 3.26 15.68 21.22
CA ALA A 10 3.13 14.28 21.60
C ALA A 10 2.19 13.51 20.65
N THR A 11 1.09 14.14 20.21
CA THR A 11 0.13 13.51 19.31
C THR A 11 0.63 13.48 17.86
N LEU A 12 1.41 14.47 17.44
CA LEU A 12 2.08 14.50 16.12
C LEU A 12 3.02 13.31 15.90
N ILE A 13 3.66 12.88 16.95
CA ILE A 13 4.71 11.84 16.88
C ILE A 13 4.12 10.42 17.03
N VAL A 14 2.92 10.25 17.61
CA VAL A 14 2.30 8.92 17.80
C VAL A 14 1.71 8.32 16.50
N SER A 15 1.61 9.10 15.42
CA SER A 15 1.16 8.59 14.12
C SER A 15 2.28 7.87 13.36
N ASN A 16 2.86 6.83 13.97
CA ASN A 16 3.80 5.98 13.27
C ASN A 16 3.14 5.32 12.06
N THR A 17 3.75 5.51 10.91
CA THR A 17 3.37 4.91 9.65
C THR A 17 3.73 3.43 9.63
N THR A 18 2.99 2.61 10.36
CA THR A 18 3.07 1.16 10.20
C THR A 18 2.00 0.74 9.22
N PHE A 19 2.40 0.17 8.13
CA PHE A 19 1.57 -0.13 6.98
C PHE A 19 1.28 -1.64 6.87
N ALA A 20 0.56 -2.28 7.74
CA ALA A 20 0.05 -3.62 7.46
C ALA A 20 -1.28 -3.52 6.69
N GLY A 21 -1.56 -4.45 5.81
CA GLY A 21 -2.84 -4.57 5.10
C GLY A 21 -2.88 -3.99 3.69
N ASP A 22 -2.33 -2.80 3.45
CA ASP A 22 -2.32 -2.18 2.10
C ASP A 22 -1.11 -2.59 1.25
N TYR A 23 -0.14 -3.29 1.83
CA TYR A 23 1.08 -3.65 1.11
C TYR A 23 0.86 -4.58 -0.07
N LEU A 24 -0.09 -5.49 0.06
CA LEU A 24 -0.25 -6.60 -0.88
C LEU A 24 -1.53 -6.49 -1.72
N THR A 25 -2.51 -5.70 -1.28
CA THR A 25 -3.77 -5.52 -2.00
C THR A 25 -3.59 -4.60 -3.21
N ASN A 26 -4.28 -4.90 -4.31
CA ASN A 26 -4.14 -4.20 -5.59
C ASN A 26 -2.70 -4.15 -6.11
N THR A 27 -1.79 -4.86 -5.47
CA THR A 27 -0.43 -5.03 -5.97
C THR A 27 -0.39 -6.22 -6.90
N ASN A 28 0.22 -6.01 -8.03
CA ASN A 28 0.49 -7.06 -8.97
C ASN A 28 1.90 -6.85 -9.49
N GLN A 29 2.49 -7.94 -9.94
CA GLN A 29 3.85 -7.91 -10.42
C GLN A 29 3.94 -8.09 -11.94
N HIS A 30 2.78 -8.17 -12.64
CA HIS A 30 2.75 -8.48 -14.06
C HIS A 30 1.60 -7.78 -14.80
N ALA A 31 1.82 -7.36 -16.05
CA ALA A 31 0.77 -6.74 -16.86
C ALA A 31 -0.41 -7.69 -17.16
N ALA A 32 -0.19 -9.01 -17.12
CA ALA A 32 -1.28 -9.98 -17.26
C ALA A 32 -2.34 -9.85 -16.15
N PHE A 33 -1.93 -9.53 -14.90
CA PHE A 33 -2.87 -9.23 -13.83
C PHE A 33 -3.66 -7.94 -14.13
N LEU A 34 -3.00 -6.90 -14.60
CA LEU A 34 -3.68 -5.63 -14.91
C LEU A 34 -4.77 -5.80 -15.97
N ARG A 35 -4.58 -6.70 -16.95
CA ARG A 35 -5.56 -6.95 -18.02
C ARG A 35 -6.64 -7.97 -17.61
N MET A 36 -6.34 -8.89 -16.67
CA MET A 36 -7.28 -9.88 -16.18
C MET A 36 -6.88 -10.29 -14.74
N VAL A 37 -7.57 -9.76 -13.76
CA VAL A 37 -7.15 -9.75 -12.35
C VAL A 37 -7.20 -11.13 -11.66
N ALA A 38 -8.02 -12.08 -12.11
CA ALA A 38 -8.14 -13.40 -11.51
C ALA A 38 -7.11 -14.38 -12.12
N ARG A 39 -5.82 -14.24 -11.75
CA ARG A 39 -4.69 -14.99 -12.32
C ARG A 39 -4.36 -16.28 -11.58
N GLY A 40 -4.95 -16.51 -10.39
CA GLY A 40 -4.59 -17.63 -9.52
C GLY A 40 -4.80 -19.01 -10.14
N ALA A 41 -5.70 -19.17 -11.12
CA ALA A 41 -5.89 -20.40 -11.88
C ALA A 41 -5.30 -20.36 -13.30
N SER A 42 -4.50 -19.35 -13.64
CA SER A 42 -3.86 -19.24 -14.96
C SER A 42 -2.55 -20.02 -15.00
N ILE A 43 -2.29 -20.69 -16.10
CA ILE A 43 -1.05 -21.43 -16.35
C ILE A 43 -0.22 -20.61 -17.35
N ASP A 44 0.62 -19.72 -16.85
CA ASP A 44 1.44 -18.80 -17.63
C ASP A 44 2.67 -18.39 -16.81
N VAL A 45 3.63 -17.65 -17.39
CA VAL A 45 4.87 -17.23 -16.74
C VAL A 45 4.64 -16.33 -15.53
N ASP A 46 3.58 -15.51 -15.50
CA ASP A 46 3.18 -14.71 -14.33
C ASP A 46 2.74 -15.58 -13.14
N GLY A 47 2.49 -16.89 -13.38
CA GLY A 47 2.30 -17.89 -12.35
C GLY A 47 3.46 -17.98 -11.36
N VAL A 48 4.67 -17.54 -11.68
CA VAL A 48 5.78 -17.44 -10.70
C VAL A 48 5.31 -16.72 -9.43
N TYR A 49 4.47 -15.71 -9.56
CA TYR A 49 3.85 -15.02 -8.43
C TYR A 49 2.44 -15.53 -8.12
N SER A 50 1.55 -15.56 -9.12
CA SER A 50 0.11 -15.79 -8.94
C SER A 50 -0.25 -17.26 -8.67
N ASN A 51 0.33 -18.20 -9.44
CA ASN A 51 0.05 -19.64 -9.37
C ASN A 51 1.32 -20.46 -9.58
N PRO A 52 2.26 -20.48 -8.62
CA PRO A 52 3.53 -21.14 -8.87
C PRO A 52 3.43 -22.67 -9.06
N ALA A 53 2.44 -23.34 -8.47
CA ALA A 53 2.20 -24.76 -8.73
C ALA A 53 1.78 -25.01 -10.19
N GLY A 54 0.95 -24.13 -10.77
CA GLY A 54 0.49 -24.22 -12.15
C GLY A 54 1.61 -24.18 -13.20
N LEU A 55 2.79 -23.66 -12.86
CA LEU A 55 3.95 -23.67 -13.76
C LEU A 55 4.37 -25.09 -14.21
N ALA A 56 4.08 -26.12 -13.40
CA ALA A 56 4.37 -27.50 -13.77
C ALA A 56 3.51 -28.00 -14.94
N PHE A 57 2.40 -27.32 -15.25
CA PHE A 57 1.52 -27.61 -16.38
C PHE A 57 1.79 -26.73 -17.61
N LEU A 58 2.82 -25.88 -17.63
CA LEU A 58 3.29 -25.20 -18.84
C LEU A 58 3.52 -26.25 -19.96
N GLU A 59 3.13 -25.94 -21.18
CA GLU A 59 3.11 -26.94 -22.26
C GLU A 59 4.51 -27.32 -22.73
N LYS A 60 5.42 -26.37 -22.84
CA LYS A 60 6.77 -26.58 -23.39
C LYS A 60 7.80 -26.70 -22.26
N ASP A 61 8.71 -27.66 -22.41
CA ASP A 61 9.97 -27.67 -21.63
C ASP A 61 10.88 -26.54 -22.12
N GLY A 62 11.72 -26.02 -21.24
CA GLY A 62 12.65 -24.92 -21.55
C GLY A 62 12.46 -23.71 -20.65
N PHE A 63 12.93 -22.55 -21.08
CA PHE A 63 12.83 -21.31 -20.35
C PHE A 63 11.56 -20.55 -20.71
N HIS A 64 10.92 -20.02 -19.69
CA HIS A 64 9.78 -19.11 -19.76
C HIS A 64 10.17 -17.83 -19.00
N LEU A 65 10.30 -16.72 -19.71
CA LEU A 65 10.80 -15.47 -19.17
C LEU A 65 9.80 -14.34 -19.40
N SER A 66 9.70 -13.44 -18.47
CA SER A 66 8.92 -12.21 -18.63
C SER A 66 9.60 -11.02 -17.99
N LEU A 67 9.57 -9.89 -18.69
CA LEU A 67 9.96 -8.59 -18.19
C LEU A 67 8.74 -7.66 -18.26
N THR A 68 8.42 -7.04 -17.15
CA THR A 68 7.27 -6.12 -17.05
C THR A 68 7.71 -4.74 -16.59
N GLY A 69 7.09 -3.71 -17.15
CA GLY A 69 7.14 -2.35 -16.66
C GLY A 69 5.72 -1.83 -16.40
N GLN A 70 5.50 -1.20 -15.27
CA GLN A 70 4.23 -0.58 -14.92
C GLN A 70 4.44 0.88 -14.55
N SER A 71 3.43 1.72 -14.80
CA SER A 71 3.39 3.11 -14.39
C SER A 71 2.12 3.32 -13.55
N ALA A 72 2.29 3.80 -12.31
CA ALA A 72 1.20 3.97 -11.36
C ALA A 72 1.05 5.43 -10.93
N TYR A 73 -0.20 5.89 -10.85
CA TYR A 73 -0.58 7.23 -10.40
C TYR A 73 -1.67 7.12 -9.35
N GLN A 74 -1.42 7.70 -8.19
CA GLN A 74 -2.33 7.67 -7.06
C GLN A 74 -2.56 9.07 -6.50
N THR A 75 -3.77 9.32 -6.01
CA THR A 75 -4.06 10.46 -5.14
C THR A 75 -4.56 9.94 -3.79
N ARG A 76 -4.22 10.68 -2.74
CA ARG A 76 -4.74 10.49 -1.38
C ARG A 76 -5.27 11.82 -0.92
N GLU A 77 -6.52 11.87 -0.49
CA GLU A 77 -7.18 13.13 -0.10
C GLU A 77 -7.89 12.95 1.23
N ILE A 78 -7.78 13.97 2.08
CA ILE A 78 -8.45 14.04 3.39
C ILE A 78 -9.25 15.33 3.41
N ALA A 79 -10.58 15.21 3.39
CA ALA A 79 -11.46 16.34 3.63
C ALA A 79 -11.74 16.42 5.14
N ALA A 80 -11.08 17.37 5.80
CA ALA A 80 -11.10 17.55 7.24
C ALA A 80 -12.09 18.67 7.64
N THR A 81 -13.12 18.33 8.40
CA THR A 81 -14.16 19.26 8.86
C THR A 81 -14.08 19.45 10.38
N SER A 82 -13.87 20.67 10.82
CA SER A 82 -13.87 21.04 12.25
C SER A 82 -14.07 22.55 12.42
N PRO A 83 -14.73 23.01 13.50
CA PRO A 83 -14.75 24.42 13.85
C PRO A 83 -13.36 25.01 14.10
N LEU A 84 -12.37 24.18 14.39
CA LEU A 84 -10.98 24.59 14.58
C LEU A 84 -10.42 25.39 13.38
N TRP A 85 -10.80 25.02 12.15
CA TRP A 85 -10.34 25.74 10.96
C TRP A 85 -10.84 27.18 10.89
N THR A 86 -12.02 27.46 11.45
CA THR A 86 -12.55 28.82 11.49
C THR A 86 -11.78 29.72 12.46
N MET A 87 -11.12 29.12 13.49
CA MET A 87 -10.22 29.86 14.39
C MET A 87 -8.95 30.35 13.66
N ASP A 88 -8.58 29.70 12.56
CA ASP A 88 -7.47 30.07 11.66
C ASP A 88 -7.97 30.90 10.44
N GLY A 89 -9.17 31.46 10.51
CA GLY A 89 -9.75 32.29 9.45
C GLY A 89 -10.12 31.52 8.17
N LYS A 90 -10.18 30.20 8.22
CA LYS A 90 -10.51 29.31 7.08
C LYS A 90 -11.97 28.86 7.12
N THR A 91 -12.42 28.22 6.06
CA THR A 91 -13.72 27.52 6.05
C THR A 91 -13.68 26.31 6.98
N SER A 92 -14.83 25.88 7.49
CA SER A 92 -14.95 24.73 8.43
C SER A 92 -14.46 23.41 7.84
N THR A 93 -14.31 23.31 6.52
CA THR A 93 -13.73 22.15 5.83
C THR A 93 -12.48 22.55 5.07
N GLN A 94 -11.41 21.78 5.26
CA GLN A 94 -10.13 21.93 4.56
C GLN A 94 -9.77 20.63 3.85
N ASN A 95 -9.22 20.74 2.63
CA ASN A 95 -8.78 19.59 1.84
C ASN A 95 -7.27 19.48 1.85
N PHE A 96 -6.78 18.29 2.21
CA PHE A 96 -5.36 17.93 2.21
C PHE A 96 -5.15 16.84 1.18
N LYS A 97 -4.39 17.15 0.13
CA LYS A 97 -4.19 16.26 -1.00
C LYS A 97 -2.74 15.86 -1.15
N GLY A 98 -2.52 14.57 -1.14
CA GLY A 98 -1.26 13.94 -1.48
C GLY A 98 -1.32 13.30 -2.86
N THR A 99 -0.22 13.38 -3.60
CA THR A 99 -0.05 12.71 -4.88
C THR A 99 1.12 11.74 -4.81
N ALA A 100 0.96 10.56 -5.39
CA ALA A 100 2.03 9.60 -5.54
C ALA A 100 2.12 9.15 -7.00
N SER A 101 3.33 9.11 -7.53
CA SER A 101 3.59 8.57 -8.86
C SER A 101 4.81 7.66 -8.84
N ALA A 102 4.67 6.52 -9.51
CA ALA A 102 5.75 5.61 -9.78
C ALA A 102 5.83 5.40 -11.30
N PRO A 103 6.69 6.17 -12.00
CA PRO A 103 6.74 6.16 -13.47
C PRO A 103 7.11 4.80 -14.04
N ILE A 104 7.96 4.04 -13.36
CA ILE A 104 8.37 2.70 -13.75
C ILE A 104 8.46 1.81 -12.52
N ILE A 105 7.65 0.75 -12.52
CA ILE A 105 7.69 -0.34 -11.53
C ILE A 105 8.09 -1.59 -12.30
N PRO A 106 9.37 -2.00 -12.23
CA PRO A 106 9.84 -3.16 -12.99
C PRO A 106 9.52 -4.46 -12.24
N SER A 107 9.30 -5.53 -13.00
CA SER A 107 9.34 -6.89 -12.48
C SER A 107 9.90 -7.88 -13.50
N PHE A 108 10.45 -8.95 -12.98
CA PHE A 108 10.98 -10.06 -13.76
C PHE A 108 10.41 -11.38 -13.24
N HIS A 109 9.96 -12.24 -14.14
CA HIS A 109 9.56 -13.61 -13.85
C HIS A 109 10.29 -14.57 -14.78
N GLY A 110 10.79 -15.65 -14.21
CA GLY A 110 11.49 -16.68 -14.96
C GLY A 110 11.17 -18.06 -14.40
N ALA A 111 10.96 -19.03 -15.31
CA ALA A 111 10.80 -20.42 -14.97
C ALA A 111 11.59 -21.28 -15.96
N TYR A 112 12.22 -22.34 -15.47
CA TYR A 112 12.82 -23.38 -16.28
C TYR A 112 12.12 -24.70 -16.02
N LYS A 113 11.42 -25.20 -17.03
CA LYS A 113 10.69 -26.45 -16.98
C LYS A 113 11.49 -27.54 -17.64
N LYS A 114 11.57 -28.70 -16.99
CA LYS A 114 12.09 -29.96 -17.57
C LYS A 114 11.30 -31.13 -17.03
N ASN A 115 10.58 -31.79 -17.93
CA ASN A 115 9.67 -32.88 -17.57
C ASN A 115 8.67 -32.47 -16.49
N ASN A 116 8.69 -33.13 -15.32
CA ASN A 116 7.78 -32.87 -14.21
C ASN A 116 8.26 -31.72 -13.25
N TRP A 117 9.45 -31.18 -13.44
CA TRP A 117 10.06 -30.21 -12.56
C TRP A 117 10.07 -28.83 -13.18
N VAL A 118 9.80 -27.81 -12.36
CA VAL A 118 10.01 -26.41 -12.70
C VAL A 118 10.76 -25.72 -11.57
N VAL A 119 11.86 -25.07 -11.90
CA VAL A 119 12.52 -24.10 -11.01
C VAL A 119 12.08 -22.70 -11.44
N SER A 120 11.64 -21.90 -10.51
CA SER A 120 11.15 -20.54 -10.81
C SER A 120 11.81 -19.48 -9.95
N ALA A 121 11.98 -18.30 -10.54
CA ALA A 121 12.50 -17.11 -9.88
C ALA A 121 11.68 -15.88 -10.29
N GLY A 122 11.40 -15.00 -9.35
CA GLY A 122 10.72 -13.73 -9.59
C GLY A 122 11.33 -12.60 -8.78
N PHE A 123 11.46 -11.44 -9.39
CA PHE A 123 11.82 -10.20 -8.71
C PHE A 123 10.79 -9.14 -9.02
N ALA A 124 10.26 -8.49 -7.99
CA ALA A 124 9.26 -7.44 -8.14
C ALA A 124 9.27 -6.48 -6.95
N ILE A 125 8.63 -5.33 -7.13
CA ILE A 125 8.19 -4.49 -6.01
C ILE A 125 6.85 -5.07 -5.54
N THR A 126 6.89 -5.91 -4.49
CA THR A 126 5.74 -6.69 -4.02
C THR A 126 4.78 -5.88 -3.16
N GLY A 127 5.13 -4.66 -2.79
CA GLY A 127 4.28 -3.79 -1.99
C GLY A 127 4.81 -2.37 -1.89
N GLY A 128 3.98 -1.50 -1.34
CA GLY A 128 4.26 -0.07 -1.24
C GLY A 128 3.67 0.74 -2.39
N GLY A 129 3.51 2.04 -2.17
CA GLY A 129 2.86 2.96 -3.12
C GLY A 129 3.77 4.01 -3.75
N GLY A 130 5.08 3.84 -3.65
CA GLY A 130 6.03 4.86 -4.10
C GLY A 130 6.17 6.01 -3.10
N LYS A 131 6.43 7.22 -3.60
CA LYS A 131 6.53 8.44 -2.82
C LYS A 131 5.20 9.20 -2.87
N ALA A 132 4.61 9.50 -1.72
CA ALA A 132 3.44 10.38 -1.58
C ALA A 132 3.87 11.72 -0.95
N SER A 133 3.45 12.82 -1.54
CA SER A 133 3.81 14.17 -1.10
C SER A 133 2.56 14.99 -0.78
N PHE A 134 2.50 15.51 0.44
CA PHE A 134 1.47 16.43 0.93
C PHE A 134 2.10 17.80 1.18
N SER A 135 2.06 18.66 0.18
CA SER A 135 2.72 19.98 0.22
C SER A 135 2.10 20.95 1.22
N ASN A 136 0.85 20.71 1.60
CA ASN A 136 0.13 21.53 2.61
C ASN A 136 0.04 20.82 3.98
N GLY A 137 0.89 19.79 4.18
CA GLY A 137 0.88 18.95 5.37
C GLY A 137 -0.34 18.04 5.48
N LEU A 138 -0.66 17.68 6.69
CA LEU A 138 -1.77 16.81 7.04
C LEU A 138 -2.74 17.51 8.00
N PRO A 139 -4.03 17.13 8.04
CA PRO A 139 -5.01 17.73 8.97
C PRO A 139 -4.51 17.76 10.40
N MET A 140 -3.94 16.65 10.87
CA MET A 140 -3.38 16.53 12.21
C MET A 140 -2.32 17.59 12.51
N PHE A 141 -1.41 17.88 11.57
CA PHE A 141 -0.34 18.86 11.77
C PHE A 141 -0.91 20.26 11.98
N ASN A 142 -1.82 20.65 11.10
CA ASN A 142 -2.44 21.97 11.17
C ASN A 142 -3.37 22.08 12.39
N ALA A 143 -4.18 21.05 12.68
CA ALA A 143 -5.11 21.05 13.81
C ALA A 143 -4.40 21.22 15.16
N LEU A 144 -3.33 20.46 15.39
CA LEU A 144 -2.55 20.54 16.62
C LEU A 144 -1.82 21.88 16.76
N THR A 145 -1.36 22.43 15.63
CA THR A 145 -0.72 23.76 15.63
C THR A 145 -1.71 24.86 15.99
N ILE A 146 -2.86 24.91 15.32
CA ILE A 146 -3.92 25.90 15.59
C ILE A 146 -4.42 25.75 17.03
N GLY A 147 -4.74 24.53 17.45
CA GLY A 147 -5.17 24.25 18.82
C GLY A 147 -4.15 24.70 19.86
N GLY A 148 -2.86 24.42 19.61
CA GLY A 148 -1.77 24.84 20.50
C GLY A 148 -1.59 26.35 20.56
N ILE A 149 -1.72 27.07 19.45
CA ILE A 149 -1.63 28.54 19.41
C ILE A 149 -2.80 29.16 20.17
N HIS A 150 -4.03 28.77 19.88
CA HIS A 150 -5.24 29.36 20.48
C HIS A 150 -5.49 28.93 21.94
N SER A 151 -4.84 27.86 22.41
CA SER A 151 -4.89 27.45 23.82
C SER A 151 -3.75 28.04 24.66
N ASN A 152 -2.89 28.87 24.10
CA ASN A 152 -1.70 29.38 24.77
C ASN A 152 -1.99 30.71 25.48
N ALA A 153 -2.34 30.60 26.77
CA ALA A 153 -2.61 31.79 27.62
C ALA A 153 -1.41 32.77 27.76
N ASP A 154 -0.17 32.26 27.60
CA ASP A 154 1.02 33.14 27.65
C ASP A 154 1.05 34.08 26.44
N LEU A 155 0.58 33.63 25.26
CA LEU A 155 0.50 34.50 24.07
C LEU A 155 -0.58 35.56 24.24
N GLU A 156 -1.75 35.20 24.78
CA GLU A 156 -2.80 36.19 25.09
C GLU A 156 -2.30 37.23 26.11
N GLY A 157 -1.57 36.79 27.15
CA GLY A 157 -0.95 37.65 28.13
C GLY A 157 0.07 38.63 27.52
N VAL A 158 0.86 38.20 26.56
CA VAL A 158 1.85 39.05 25.87
C VAL A 158 1.18 40.12 25.01
N PHE A 159 0.10 39.78 24.31
CA PHE A 159 -0.57 40.71 23.38
C PHE A 159 -1.73 41.48 24.02
N GLY A 160 -2.17 41.08 25.23
CA GLY A 160 -3.35 41.68 25.90
C GLY A 160 -4.66 41.46 25.12
N LYS A 161 -4.68 40.57 24.16
CA LYS A 161 -5.82 40.19 23.33
C LYS A 161 -5.67 38.77 22.82
N PRO A 162 -6.77 38.10 22.42
CA PRO A 162 -6.72 36.80 21.78
C PRO A 162 -5.83 36.80 20.51
N VAL A 163 -5.13 35.70 20.28
CA VAL A 163 -4.31 35.52 19.07
C VAL A 163 -5.25 35.33 17.88
N THR A 164 -5.02 36.04 16.80
CA THR A 164 -5.81 36.00 15.58
C THR A 164 -4.97 35.48 14.40
N PRO A 165 -5.58 34.94 13.34
CA PRO A 165 -4.88 34.34 12.19
C PRO A 165 -3.92 35.29 11.45
N ASP A 166 -4.17 36.58 11.51
CA ASP A 166 -3.31 37.59 10.93
C ASP A 166 -1.98 37.80 11.67
N MET A 167 -1.84 37.24 12.89
CA MET A 167 -0.66 37.41 13.74
C MET A 167 0.43 36.34 13.50
N TYR A 168 0.15 35.24 12.80
CA TYR A 168 1.10 34.16 12.62
C TYR A 168 1.06 33.55 11.22
N HIS A 169 2.06 32.71 10.94
CA HIS A 169 2.13 31.83 9.77
C HIS A 169 2.30 30.36 10.21
N ILE A 170 1.60 29.46 9.55
CA ILE A 170 1.78 28.01 9.68
C ILE A 170 2.31 27.48 8.34
N ASN A 171 3.38 26.70 8.38
CA ASN A 171 3.96 26.03 7.23
C ASN A 171 4.20 24.56 7.57
N THR A 172 3.56 23.67 6.84
CA THR A 172 3.61 22.22 7.07
C THR A 172 3.78 21.48 5.76
N ALA A 173 4.57 20.41 5.78
CA ALA A 173 4.66 19.48 4.67
C ALA A 173 4.96 18.07 5.18
N MET A 174 4.59 17.07 4.40
CA MET A 174 4.87 15.67 4.69
C MET A 174 5.10 14.90 3.40
N ASP A 175 6.23 14.23 3.32
CA ASP A 175 6.57 13.27 2.31
C ASP A 175 6.70 11.88 2.94
N GLY A 176 6.14 10.87 2.29
CA GLY A 176 6.32 9.47 2.67
C GLY A 176 6.70 8.62 1.47
N LYS A 177 7.64 7.71 1.63
CA LYS A 177 8.03 6.75 0.59
C LYS A 177 8.01 5.34 1.16
N GLN A 178 7.64 4.35 0.34
CA GLN A 178 7.74 2.96 0.71
C GLN A 178 7.82 2.05 -0.50
N TYR A 179 8.74 1.10 -0.39
CA TYR A 179 8.96 0.02 -1.36
C TYR A 179 9.25 -1.28 -0.61
N ILE A 180 8.64 -2.37 -1.06
CA ILE A 180 8.99 -3.73 -0.66
C ILE A 180 9.51 -4.45 -1.88
N TYR A 181 10.80 -4.73 -1.90
CA TYR A 181 11.44 -5.52 -2.94
C TYR A 181 11.34 -6.99 -2.59
N GLY A 182 10.77 -7.80 -3.47
CA GLY A 182 10.62 -9.24 -3.28
C GLY A 182 11.45 -10.03 -4.28
N LEU A 183 12.30 -10.92 -3.77
CA LEU A 183 12.96 -11.95 -4.58
C LEU A 183 12.38 -13.31 -4.19
N GLN A 184 11.59 -13.90 -5.10
CA GLN A 184 10.96 -15.21 -4.91
C GLN A 184 11.72 -16.28 -5.66
N LEU A 185 11.94 -17.41 -4.98
CA LEU A 185 12.53 -18.62 -5.55
C LEU A 185 11.70 -19.82 -5.11
N GLY A 186 11.58 -20.82 -6.00
CA GLY A 186 10.90 -22.03 -5.63
C GLY A 186 10.90 -23.10 -6.72
N VAL A 187 10.30 -24.23 -6.36
CA VAL A 187 10.25 -25.42 -7.19
C VAL A 187 8.80 -25.92 -7.25
N SER A 188 8.34 -26.19 -8.47
CA SER A 188 7.06 -26.85 -8.74
C SER A 188 7.31 -28.27 -9.26
N TYR A 189 6.45 -29.19 -8.87
CA TYR A 189 6.53 -30.58 -9.29
C TYR A 189 5.17 -31.08 -9.75
N LYS A 190 5.11 -31.57 -10.99
CA LYS A 190 3.95 -32.28 -11.55
C LYS A 190 3.91 -33.70 -10.97
N VAL A 191 3.03 -33.91 -9.97
CA VAL A 191 2.89 -35.20 -9.27
C VAL A 191 2.30 -36.25 -10.22
N ASN A 192 1.30 -35.85 -11.02
CA ASN A 192 0.64 -36.65 -12.05
C ASN A 192 -0.02 -35.70 -13.08
N ASP A 193 -0.84 -36.24 -13.98
CA ASP A 193 -1.44 -35.44 -15.06
C ASP A 193 -2.46 -34.40 -14.61
N TRP A 194 -2.96 -34.50 -13.38
CA TRP A 194 -3.98 -33.58 -12.85
C TRP A 194 -3.54 -32.82 -11.59
N LEU A 195 -2.41 -33.14 -10.95
CA LEU A 195 -1.95 -32.51 -9.72
C LEU A 195 -0.51 -32.03 -9.84
N SER A 196 -0.28 -30.80 -9.47
CA SER A 196 1.05 -30.26 -9.19
C SER A 196 1.11 -29.57 -7.85
N VAL A 197 2.32 -29.45 -7.28
CA VAL A 197 2.60 -28.82 -6.00
C VAL A 197 3.78 -27.87 -6.13
N TYR A 198 3.83 -26.88 -5.23
CA TYR A 198 4.91 -25.90 -5.16
C TYR A 198 5.40 -25.72 -3.73
N ALA A 199 6.70 -25.55 -3.58
CA ALA A 199 7.33 -25.06 -2.36
C ALA A 199 8.43 -24.06 -2.72
N GLY A 200 8.46 -22.96 -1.97
CA GLY A 200 9.43 -21.89 -2.20
C GLY A 200 9.38 -20.83 -1.10
N GLY A 201 9.98 -19.70 -1.37
CA GLY A 201 9.97 -18.58 -0.46
C GLY A 201 10.29 -17.28 -1.16
N ARG A 202 9.92 -16.18 -0.50
CA ARG A 202 10.22 -14.82 -0.94
C ARG A 202 11.01 -14.10 0.12
N MET A 203 12.19 -13.60 -0.24
CA MET A 203 12.93 -12.63 0.56
C MET A 203 12.32 -11.26 0.27
N ASN A 204 11.89 -10.58 1.31
CA ASN A 204 11.37 -9.21 1.23
C ASN A 204 12.37 -8.26 1.88
N TYR A 205 12.71 -7.19 1.17
CA TYR A 205 13.48 -6.07 1.68
C TYR A 205 12.63 -4.82 1.64
N VAL A 206 12.40 -4.22 2.80
CA VAL A 206 11.61 -2.99 2.95
C VAL A 206 12.55 -1.81 2.98
N GLN A 207 12.26 -0.81 2.16
CA GLN A 207 12.82 0.52 2.22
C GLN A 207 11.67 1.52 2.31
N SER A 208 11.56 2.18 3.44
CA SER A 208 10.56 3.22 3.68
C SER A 208 11.23 4.45 4.28
N GLY A 209 10.46 5.52 4.40
CA GLY A 209 10.92 6.72 5.06
C GLY A 209 9.87 7.80 4.99
N TYR A 210 10.01 8.76 5.86
CA TYR A 210 9.17 9.92 5.93
C TYR A 210 10.00 11.14 6.29
N GLU A 211 9.67 12.23 5.63
CA GLU A 211 10.24 13.54 5.86
C GLU A 211 9.09 14.53 6.04
N GLY A 212 9.16 15.34 7.08
CA GLY A 212 8.11 16.32 7.31
C GLY A 212 8.54 17.40 8.27
N TYR A 213 7.84 18.50 8.21
CA TYR A 213 8.02 19.58 9.15
C TYR A 213 6.70 20.27 9.49
N LEU A 214 6.70 20.87 10.67
CA LEU A 214 5.65 21.74 11.13
C LEU A 214 6.30 22.96 11.77
N LYS A 215 6.10 24.13 11.15
CA LYS A 215 6.63 25.40 11.61
C LYS A 215 5.50 26.39 11.80
N ALA A 216 5.43 27.01 12.97
CA ALA A 216 4.55 28.13 13.23
C ALA A 216 5.37 29.28 13.82
N GLN A 217 5.14 30.48 13.31
CA GLN A 217 5.90 31.67 13.68
C GLN A 217 4.99 32.88 13.70
N LEU A 218 5.16 33.74 14.69
CA LEU A 218 4.57 35.07 14.68
C LEU A 218 5.14 35.88 13.49
N LYS A 219 4.30 36.68 12.87
CA LYS A 219 4.77 37.65 11.86
C LYS A 219 5.74 38.65 12.48
N ASP A 220 6.59 39.25 11.67
CA ASP A 220 7.63 40.18 12.12
C ASP A 220 7.02 41.37 12.87
N GLU A 221 5.86 41.87 12.45
CA GLU A 221 5.10 42.94 13.11
C GLU A 221 4.62 42.60 14.53
N PHE A 222 4.59 41.28 14.86
CA PHE A 222 4.26 40.73 16.19
C PHE A 222 5.49 40.13 16.88
N GLY A 223 6.70 40.46 16.40
CA GLY A 223 7.98 40.08 17.02
C GLY A 223 8.66 38.87 16.43
N GLY A 224 8.16 38.29 15.35
CA GLY A 224 8.85 37.26 14.56
C GLY A 224 9.21 35.95 15.28
N LYS A 225 8.66 35.72 16.50
CA LYS A 225 9.05 34.60 17.37
C LYS A 225 8.52 33.26 16.84
N ALA A 226 9.38 32.24 16.80
CA ALA A 226 8.95 30.87 16.55
C ALA A 226 8.02 30.37 17.68
N LEU A 227 6.84 29.88 17.31
CA LEU A 227 5.85 29.29 18.20
C LEU A 227 6.00 27.76 18.25
N MET A 228 6.32 27.16 17.09
CA MET A 228 6.54 25.72 16.93
C MET A 228 7.58 25.51 15.84
N ASN A 229 8.47 24.57 16.07
CA ASN A 229 9.45 24.12 15.07
C ASN A 229 9.69 22.62 15.28
N LEU A 230 9.02 21.79 14.48
CA LEU A 230 9.20 20.36 14.45
C LEU A 230 9.71 19.97 13.08
N ALA A 231 10.70 19.12 13.02
CA ALA A 231 11.20 18.54 11.79
C ALA A 231 11.61 17.09 12.03
N LEU A 232 11.29 16.23 11.10
CA LEU A 232 11.62 14.82 11.14
C LEU A 232 12.03 14.37 9.74
N ASP A 233 13.19 13.72 9.65
CA ASP A 233 13.65 12.97 8.49
C ASP A 233 14.16 11.61 8.97
N CYS A 234 13.43 10.56 8.62
CA CYS A 234 13.70 9.20 9.07
C CYS A 234 13.58 8.25 7.89
N GLU A 235 14.65 7.55 7.59
CA GLU A 235 14.65 6.39 6.71
C GLU A 235 14.43 5.12 7.55
N GLN A 236 13.83 4.10 6.95
CA GLN A 236 13.56 2.84 7.61
C GLN A 236 13.88 1.69 6.67
N THR A 237 14.55 0.67 7.20
CA THR A 237 14.86 -0.55 6.45
C THR A 237 14.59 -1.79 7.28
N GLY A 238 14.26 -2.88 6.59
CA GLY A 238 14.05 -4.17 7.23
C GLY A 238 14.00 -5.28 6.19
N TRP A 239 14.16 -6.52 6.64
CA TRP A 239 14.03 -7.67 5.76
C TRP A 239 13.37 -8.85 6.46
N GLY A 240 12.77 -9.73 5.68
CA GLY A 240 12.15 -10.94 6.19
C GLY A 240 11.91 -11.95 5.07
N VAL A 241 11.63 -13.19 5.43
CA VAL A 241 11.38 -14.27 4.50
C VAL A 241 9.95 -14.77 4.65
N THR A 242 9.24 -14.90 3.54
CA THR A 242 7.90 -15.47 3.41
C THR A 242 8.04 -16.88 2.83
N PRO A 243 7.84 -17.96 3.58
CA PRO A 243 7.66 -19.29 3.00
C PRO A 243 6.36 -19.32 2.17
N ILE A 244 6.37 -20.09 1.08
CA ILE A 244 5.24 -20.17 0.14
C ILE A 244 5.01 -21.63 -0.25
N ILE A 245 3.77 -22.08 -0.18
CA ILE A 245 3.33 -23.38 -0.69
C ILE A 245 2.15 -23.18 -1.65
N GLY A 246 1.99 -24.13 -2.57
CA GLY A 246 0.88 -24.09 -3.52
C GLY A 246 0.53 -25.46 -4.06
N ALA A 247 -0.68 -25.57 -4.58
CA ALA A 247 -1.17 -26.72 -5.32
C ALA A 247 -2.03 -26.27 -6.49
N ASP A 248 -1.98 -26.99 -7.59
CA ASP A 248 -2.78 -26.77 -8.78
C ASP A 248 -3.35 -28.10 -9.29
N VAL A 249 -4.64 -28.11 -9.63
CA VAL A 249 -5.40 -29.29 -10.04
C VAL A 249 -6.08 -29.01 -11.36
N LYS A 250 -5.68 -29.73 -12.41
CA LYS A 250 -6.21 -29.62 -13.77
C LYS A 250 -7.14 -30.81 -14.08
N LEU A 251 -8.44 -30.56 -14.22
CA LEU A 251 -9.48 -31.53 -14.44
C LEU A 251 -10.30 -31.20 -15.70
N GLY A 252 -9.90 -31.75 -16.84
CA GLY A 252 -10.54 -31.45 -18.12
C GLY A 252 -10.48 -29.94 -18.44
N LYS A 253 -11.64 -29.30 -18.45
CA LYS A 253 -11.76 -27.84 -18.68
C LYS A 253 -11.57 -26.97 -17.43
N TRP A 254 -11.44 -27.57 -16.26
CA TRP A 254 -11.22 -26.87 -15.00
C TRP A 254 -9.75 -26.82 -14.63
N ASN A 255 -9.30 -25.66 -14.13
CA ASN A 255 -8.07 -25.51 -13.39
C ASN A 255 -8.40 -24.91 -12.01
N LEU A 256 -8.02 -25.61 -10.95
CA LEU A 256 -8.25 -25.19 -9.56
C LEU A 256 -6.90 -25.00 -8.89
N ALA A 257 -6.69 -23.88 -8.24
CA ALA A 257 -5.42 -23.60 -7.60
C ALA A 257 -5.59 -23.02 -6.19
N ALA A 258 -4.62 -23.31 -5.35
CA ALA A 258 -4.50 -22.70 -4.03
C ALA A 258 -3.03 -22.36 -3.74
N LYS A 259 -2.79 -21.18 -3.18
CA LYS A 259 -1.48 -20.71 -2.74
C LYS A 259 -1.61 -20.14 -1.32
N TYR A 260 -0.64 -20.48 -0.48
CA TYR A 260 -0.52 -19.92 0.87
C TYR A 260 0.88 -19.35 1.07
N GLU A 261 0.92 -18.07 1.41
CA GLU A 261 2.11 -17.36 1.83
C GLU A 261 2.04 -17.19 3.35
N PHE A 262 3.05 -17.70 4.06
CA PHE A 262 3.10 -17.57 5.51
C PHE A 262 3.39 -16.13 5.91
N LYS A 263 2.99 -15.75 7.11
CA LYS A 263 3.32 -14.45 7.69
C LYS A 263 4.83 -14.23 7.68
N THR A 264 5.26 -13.06 7.24
CA THR A 264 6.65 -12.63 7.37
C THR A 264 6.80 -11.83 8.64
N ASN A 265 7.59 -12.34 9.58
CA ASN A 265 8.01 -11.53 10.73
C ASN A 265 9.06 -10.54 10.25
N LEU A 266 8.79 -9.26 10.44
CA LEU A 266 9.63 -8.18 9.96
C LEU A 266 9.66 -7.03 10.95
N ASN A 267 10.86 -6.63 11.35
CA ASN A 267 11.09 -5.38 12.05
C ASN A 267 11.77 -4.40 11.09
N ILE A 268 11.30 -3.16 11.11
CA ILE A 268 11.94 -2.05 10.42
C ILE A 268 12.75 -1.25 11.42
N GLU A 269 13.98 -0.90 11.05
CA GLU A 269 14.91 -0.14 11.87
C GLU A 269 15.01 1.28 11.32
N ASN A 270 14.94 2.25 12.21
CA ASN A 270 15.08 3.66 11.90
C ASN A 270 16.54 4.05 11.65
N LYS A 271 16.74 4.83 10.60
CA LYS A 271 17.90 5.68 10.41
C LYS A 271 17.44 7.12 10.40
N THR A 272 17.55 7.78 11.54
CA THR A 272 17.00 9.11 11.73
C THR A 272 18.07 10.18 11.47
N ASN A 273 17.88 10.93 10.39
CA ASN A 273 18.79 11.99 9.97
C ASN A 273 18.48 13.31 10.71
N THR A 274 17.21 13.58 10.95
CA THR A 274 16.74 14.78 11.65
C THR A 274 15.61 14.43 12.59
N LEU A 275 15.71 14.90 13.83
CA LEU A 275 14.64 14.82 14.84
C LEU A 275 14.69 16.09 15.69
N GLU A 276 14.05 17.14 15.18
CA GLU A 276 13.92 18.41 15.88
C GLU A 276 12.51 18.52 16.46
N ALA A 277 12.41 18.47 17.77
CA ALA A 277 11.12 18.58 18.47
C ALA A 277 11.31 19.25 19.85
N PRO A 278 11.62 20.55 19.89
CA PRO A 278 11.89 21.26 21.15
C PRO A 278 10.71 21.19 22.10
N GLY A 279 10.93 20.72 23.32
CA GLY A 279 9.93 20.65 24.38
C GLY A 279 9.07 19.39 24.35
N VAL A 280 9.26 18.49 23.40
CA VAL A 280 8.60 17.16 23.37
C VAL A 280 9.37 16.20 24.29
N PRO A 281 8.68 15.43 25.16
CA PRO A 281 9.33 14.45 26.01
C PRO A 281 10.05 13.36 25.21
N GLU A 282 11.22 12.95 25.66
CA GLU A 282 12.03 11.90 25.01
C GLU A 282 11.27 10.58 24.82
N ALA A 283 10.43 10.20 25.80
CA ALA A 283 9.60 9.01 25.71
C ALA A 283 8.63 9.02 24.51
N VAL A 284 8.21 10.21 24.06
CA VAL A 284 7.36 10.40 22.88
C VAL A 284 8.17 10.35 21.60
N LEU A 285 9.43 10.77 21.65
CA LEU A 285 10.38 10.76 20.53
C LEU A 285 11.01 9.39 20.28
N LYS A 286 11.01 8.53 21.29
CA LYS A 286 11.66 7.23 21.25
C LYS A 286 11.33 6.41 19.99
N PRO A 287 10.07 6.28 19.51
CA PRO A 287 9.74 5.51 18.31
C PRO A 287 10.40 6.04 17.00
N TYR A 288 10.96 7.25 17.04
CA TYR A 288 11.66 7.90 15.92
C TYR A 288 13.16 7.99 16.14
N ALA A 289 13.65 7.51 17.28
CA ALA A 289 15.07 7.52 17.58
C ALA A 289 15.85 6.67 16.55
N ASP A 290 17.08 7.08 16.28
CA ASP A 290 17.99 6.33 15.44
C ASP A 290 18.24 4.93 16.03
N GLY A 291 18.22 3.89 15.18
CA GLY A 291 18.36 2.49 15.60
C GLY A 291 17.14 1.86 16.28
N GLU A 292 16.04 2.60 16.51
CA GLU A 292 14.84 2.00 17.08
C GLU A 292 14.18 1.06 16.08
N GLN A 293 13.73 -0.11 16.55
CA GLN A 293 13.11 -1.15 15.74
C GLN A 293 11.61 -1.22 16.00
N THR A 294 10.82 -1.32 14.92
CA THR A 294 9.37 -1.34 14.98
C THR A 294 8.83 -2.56 14.25
N PRO A 295 7.90 -3.35 14.84
CA PRO A 295 7.21 -4.42 14.14
C PRO A 295 6.45 -3.89 12.93
N SER A 296 6.63 -4.53 11.79
CA SER A 296 5.96 -4.21 10.51
C SER A 296 5.79 -5.47 9.67
N ASP A 297 5.14 -6.49 10.26
CA ASP A 297 4.97 -7.80 9.63
C ASP A 297 4.19 -7.71 8.31
N ILE A 298 4.54 -8.60 7.37
CA ILE A 298 3.72 -8.83 6.19
C ILE A 298 2.71 -9.93 6.54
N PRO A 299 1.39 -9.71 6.36
CA PRO A 299 0.37 -10.68 6.73
C PRO A 299 0.48 -11.99 5.97
N ALA A 300 0.00 -13.07 6.57
CA ALA A 300 -0.22 -14.31 5.83
C ALA A 300 -1.28 -14.08 4.74
N PHE A 301 -1.10 -14.72 3.61
CA PHE A 301 -1.94 -14.57 2.43
C PHE A 301 -2.39 -15.91 1.88
N LEU A 302 -3.70 -16.08 1.72
CA LEU A 302 -4.33 -17.21 1.04
C LEU A 302 -4.95 -16.74 -0.26
N SER A 303 -4.64 -17.43 -1.36
CA SER A 303 -5.33 -17.33 -2.64
C SER A 303 -5.94 -18.68 -2.99
N VAL A 304 -7.20 -18.71 -3.42
CA VAL A 304 -7.90 -19.86 -3.98
C VAL A 304 -8.57 -19.42 -5.26
N ALA A 305 -8.38 -20.18 -6.33
CA ALA A 305 -8.86 -19.80 -7.65
C ALA A 305 -9.45 -20.98 -8.42
N ALA A 306 -10.39 -20.68 -9.31
CA ALA A 306 -10.97 -21.62 -10.26
C ALA A 306 -11.04 -20.97 -11.64
N GLY A 307 -10.43 -21.61 -12.63
CA GLY A 307 -10.50 -21.28 -14.04
C GLY A 307 -11.32 -22.31 -14.81
N TYR A 308 -12.04 -21.87 -15.81
CA TYR A 308 -12.83 -22.73 -16.67
C TYR A 308 -12.71 -22.34 -18.13
N GLU A 309 -12.39 -23.33 -18.97
CA GLU A 309 -12.37 -23.19 -20.42
C GLU A 309 -13.78 -23.37 -20.99
N ILE A 310 -14.47 -22.25 -21.23
CA ILE A 310 -15.82 -22.24 -21.79
C ILE A 310 -15.82 -22.78 -23.23
N LEU A 311 -14.91 -22.19 -24.02
CA LEU A 311 -14.58 -22.58 -25.39
C LEU A 311 -13.04 -22.68 -25.50
N PRO A 312 -12.48 -23.34 -26.51
CA PRO A 312 -11.04 -23.34 -26.74
C PRO A 312 -10.40 -21.94 -26.80
N THR A 313 -11.20 -20.95 -27.21
CA THR A 313 -10.79 -19.55 -27.35
C THR A 313 -11.30 -18.64 -26.22
N LEU A 314 -12.11 -19.14 -25.27
CA LEU A 314 -12.76 -18.33 -24.25
C LEU A 314 -12.59 -18.95 -22.86
N ARG A 315 -11.92 -18.27 -21.95
CA ARG A 315 -11.65 -18.68 -20.58
C ARG A 315 -12.21 -17.68 -19.58
N ALA A 316 -12.72 -18.17 -18.46
CA ALA A 316 -13.14 -17.34 -17.33
C ALA A 316 -12.48 -17.87 -16.05
N SER A 317 -12.21 -16.98 -15.11
CA SER A 317 -11.63 -17.29 -13.81
C SER A 317 -12.32 -16.52 -12.71
N VAL A 318 -12.41 -17.14 -11.53
CA VAL A 318 -12.77 -16.50 -10.26
C VAL A 318 -11.70 -16.81 -9.23
N GLU A 319 -11.45 -15.87 -8.34
CA GLU A 319 -10.41 -15.99 -7.33
C GLU A 319 -10.84 -15.30 -6.05
N TYR A 320 -10.39 -15.85 -4.92
CA TYR A 320 -10.59 -15.27 -3.59
C TYR A 320 -9.25 -15.13 -2.91
N HIS A 321 -9.02 -13.96 -2.31
CA HIS A 321 -7.87 -13.64 -1.48
C HIS A 321 -8.29 -13.34 -0.05
N PHE A 322 -7.48 -13.82 0.89
CA PHE A 322 -7.58 -13.46 2.30
C PHE A 322 -6.21 -13.07 2.85
N PHE A 323 -6.13 -11.89 3.44
CA PHE A 323 -4.94 -11.41 4.16
C PHE A 323 -5.26 -11.38 5.66
N ASP A 324 -4.46 -12.09 6.46
CA ASP A 324 -4.63 -12.17 7.92
C ASP A 324 -3.97 -10.97 8.62
N ASP A 325 -4.43 -9.76 8.27
CA ASP A 325 -3.87 -8.50 8.75
C ASP A 325 -3.89 -8.38 10.27
N LYS A 326 -4.91 -8.93 10.93
CA LYS A 326 -5.05 -8.89 12.40
C LYS A 326 -3.93 -9.61 13.15
N LYS A 327 -3.20 -10.51 12.47
CA LYS A 327 -2.06 -11.26 13.04
C LYS A 327 -0.70 -10.75 12.57
N ALA A 328 -0.68 -9.75 11.69
CA ALA A 328 0.55 -9.08 11.26
C ALA A 328 0.93 -8.00 12.26
N GLY A 329 1.99 -8.21 13.03
CA GLY A 329 2.41 -7.29 14.10
C GLY A 329 2.71 -5.89 13.57
N MET A 330 2.15 -4.90 14.25
CA MET A 330 2.36 -3.47 14.00
C MET A 330 2.70 -2.77 15.31
N LEU A 331 3.31 -1.60 15.20
CA LEU A 331 3.57 -0.76 16.37
C LEU A 331 2.28 -0.53 17.18
N ASN A 332 2.39 -0.64 18.50
CA ASN A 332 1.29 -0.49 19.47
C ASN A 332 0.12 -1.47 19.23
N ASP A 333 0.38 -2.61 18.59
CA ASP A 333 -0.65 -3.60 18.28
C ASP A 333 -1.85 -3.05 17.49
N ARG A 334 -1.63 -2.01 16.68
CA ARG A 334 -2.67 -1.30 15.93
C ARG A 334 -3.52 -2.24 15.07
N GLN A 335 -2.93 -3.30 14.50
CA GLN A 335 -3.65 -4.31 13.71
C GLN A 335 -4.79 -5.00 14.48
N LYS A 336 -4.73 -5.06 15.82
CA LYS A 336 -5.79 -5.66 16.64
C LYS A 336 -7.09 -4.85 16.64
N THR A 337 -7.02 -3.57 16.24
CA THR A 337 -8.20 -2.69 16.13
C THR A 337 -9.01 -2.94 14.85
N LEU A 338 -8.47 -3.67 13.88
CA LEU A 338 -9.23 -4.13 12.71
C LEU A 338 -10.36 -5.07 13.13
N SER A 339 -11.51 -5.01 12.49
CA SER A 339 -12.65 -5.92 12.74
C SER A 339 -12.37 -7.32 12.19
N HIS A 340 -11.77 -7.41 11.01
CA HIS A 340 -11.35 -8.65 10.34
C HIS A 340 -10.14 -8.37 9.44
N GLY A 341 -9.53 -9.42 8.88
CA GLY A 341 -8.51 -9.31 7.82
C GLY A 341 -9.10 -8.85 6.50
N THR A 342 -8.26 -8.60 5.51
CA THR A 342 -8.71 -8.13 4.19
C THR A 342 -9.20 -9.29 3.33
N HIS A 343 -10.32 -9.09 2.65
CA HIS A 343 -10.92 -10.01 1.70
C HIS A 343 -10.95 -9.38 0.31
N GLU A 344 -10.52 -10.14 -0.71
CA GLU A 344 -10.65 -9.75 -2.11
C GLU A 344 -11.40 -10.84 -2.88
N TYR A 345 -12.29 -10.40 -3.76
CA TYR A 345 -13.06 -11.24 -4.68
C TYR A 345 -12.75 -10.79 -6.09
N LEU A 346 -12.25 -11.71 -6.92
CA LEU A 346 -11.77 -11.40 -8.25
C LEU A 346 -12.51 -12.27 -9.27
N ALA A 347 -12.77 -11.69 -10.44
CA ALA A 347 -13.29 -12.40 -11.60
C ALA A 347 -12.66 -11.84 -12.87
N GLY A 348 -12.47 -12.70 -13.86
CA GLY A 348 -11.88 -12.28 -15.13
C GLY A 348 -12.25 -13.21 -16.29
N ILE A 349 -12.09 -12.67 -17.48
CA ILE A 349 -12.36 -13.34 -18.74
C ILE A 349 -11.27 -13.02 -19.75
N GLU A 350 -10.87 -14.01 -20.54
CA GLU A 350 -9.93 -13.87 -21.65
C GLU A 350 -10.53 -14.52 -22.90
N TRP A 351 -10.45 -13.81 -24.03
CA TRP A 351 -10.94 -14.26 -25.31
C TRP A 351 -9.87 -14.11 -26.39
N ASP A 352 -9.48 -15.23 -27.00
CA ASP A 352 -8.66 -15.27 -28.20
C ASP A 352 -9.51 -14.93 -29.41
N VAL A 353 -9.51 -13.65 -29.78
CA VAL A 353 -10.36 -13.12 -30.89
C VAL A 353 -9.86 -13.63 -32.23
N ILE A 354 -8.55 -13.67 -32.37
CA ILE A 354 -7.80 -14.23 -33.50
C ILE A 354 -6.48 -14.77 -32.98
N ASP A 355 -5.75 -15.58 -33.74
CA ASP A 355 -4.46 -16.17 -33.32
C ASP A 355 -3.43 -15.12 -32.87
N LEU A 356 -3.49 -13.90 -33.42
CA LEU A 356 -2.61 -12.79 -33.07
C LEU A 356 -3.01 -12.07 -31.79
N LEU A 357 -4.30 -12.13 -31.36
CA LEU A 357 -4.84 -11.20 -30.37
C LEU A 357 -5.78 -11.89 -29.37
N THR A 358 -5.39 -11.84 -28.10
CA THR A 358 -6.27 -12.11 -26.94
C THR A 358 -6.67 -10.78 -26.31
N ILE A 359 -7.96 -10.57 -26.09
CA ILE A 359 -8.48 -9.48 -25.26
C ILE A 359 -8.93 -10.01 -23.91
N SER A 360 -8.90 -9.17 -22.88
CA SER A 360 -9.30 -9.59 -21.55
C SER A 360 -9.81 -8.44 -20.70
N GLY A 361 -10.59 -8.81 -19.70
CA GLY A 361 -11.08 -7.90 -18.68
C GLY A 361 -11.29 -8.61 -17.35
N GLY A 362 -11.28 -7.85 -16.27
CA GLY A 362 -11.47 -8.39 -14.94
C GLY A 362 -11.97 -7.36 -13.95
N PHE A 363 -12.54 -7.86 -12.88
CA PHE A 363 -13.10 -7.10 -11.76
C PHE A 363 -12.54 -7.65 -10.45
N GLN A 364 -12.24 -6.74 -9.52
CA GLN A 364 -11.82 -7.06 -8.16
C GLN A 364 -12.59 -6.18 -7.17
N LYS A 365 -13.10 -6.78 -6.08
CA LYS A 365 -13.64 -6.07 -4.92
C LYS A 365 -12.73 -6.35 -3.72
N THR A 366 -12.26 -5.29 -3.06
CA THR A 366 -11.42 -5.36 -1.86
C THR A 366 -12.18 -4.80 -0.66
N ASN A 367 -12.31 -5.60 0.41
CA ASN A 367 -12.95 -5.22 1.65
C ASN A 367 -11.93 -5.30 2.80
N TYR A 368 -11.67 -4.14 3.42
CA TYR A 368 -10.82 -4.04 4.61
C TYR A 368 -11.67 -4.08 5.88
N GLY A 369 -11.17 -4.68 6.95
CA GLY A 369 -11.79 -4.67 8.26
C GLY A 369 -11.50 -3.38 9.04
N LEU A 370 -11.76 -2.21 8.47
CA LEU A 370 -11.36 -0.91 9.00
C LEU A 370 -12.09 -0.52 10.29
N SER A 371 -11.43 0.27 11.13
CA SER A 371 -11.99 0.94 12.30
C SER A 371 -11.42 2.36 12.43
N ASP A 372 -12.10 3.23 13.16
CA ASP A 372 -11.62 4.61 13.38
C ASP A 372 -10.26 4.63 14.11
N SER A 373 -10.04 3.70 15.03
CA SER A 373 -8.76 3.55 15.74
C SER A 373 -7.62 3.07 14.83
N PHE A 374 -7.93 2.41 13.72
CA PHE A 374 -6.95 1.97 12.73
C PHE A 374 -6.56 3.09 11.75
N GLN A 375 -7.46 4.01 11.43
CA GLN A 375 -7.23 5.07 10.45
C GLN A 375 -6.40 6.22 11.03
N THR A 376 -5.37 6.62 10.30
CA THR A 376 -4.56 7.82 10.60
C THR A 376 -4.31 8.62 9.33
N ASP A 377 -4.01 9.90 9.44
CA ASP A 377 -3.76 10.76 8.28
C ASP A 377 -2.55 10.31 7.44
N THR A 378 -1.55 9.75 8.10
CA THR A 378 -0.34 9.25 7.44
C THR A 378 -0.54 7.88 6.80
N SER A 379 -1.52 7.10 7.29
CA SER A 379 -1.76 5.73 6.85
C SER A 379 -3.25 5.39 6.96
N PHE A 380 -3.99 5.65 5.88
CA PHE A 380 -5.41 5.35 5.78
C PHE A 380 -5.71 4.45 4.59
N TYR A 381 -6.78 3.68 4.73
CA TYR A 381 -7.25 2.69 3.77
C TYR A 381 -8.71 2.93 3.44
N CYS A 382 -9.12 2.47 2.27
CA CYS A 382 -10.49 2.57 1.79
C CYS A 382 -10.82 1.28 1.04
N SER A 383 -11.96 0.67 1.34
CA SER A 383 -12.46 -0.45 0.55
C SER A 383 -12.66 0.00 -0.90
N SER A 384 -12.56 -0.93 -1.84
CA SER A 384 -12.50 -0.53 -3.25
C SER A 384 -13.07 -1.59 -4.18
N TYR A 385 -13.36 -1.18 -5.40
CA TYR A 385 -13.44 -2.07 -6.54
C TYR A 385 -12.47 -1.61 -7.63
N SER A 386 -11.96 -2.57 -8.38
CA SER A 386 -11.02 -2.33 -9.46
C SER A 386 -11.49 -2.98 -10.74
N LEU A 387 -11.17 -2.33 -11.85
CA LEU A 387 -11.38 -2.83 -13.21
C LEU A 387 -10.03 -2.92 -13.91
N GLY A 388 -9.78 -4.07 -14.51
CA GLY A 388 -8.63 -4.31 -15.36
C GLY A 388 -9.06 -4.68 -16.76
N PHE A 389 -8.38 -4.20 -17.78
CA PHE A 389 -8.60 -4.59 -19.17
C PHE A 389 -7.35 -4.40 -20.01
N GLY A 390 -7.27 -5.15 -21.09
CA GLY A 390 -6.13 -5.08 -21.98
C GLY A 390 -6.11 -6.19 -23.02
N ALA A 391 -4.94 -6.34 -23.62
CA ALA A 391 -4.72 -7.29 -24.69
C ALA A 391 -3.38 -8.00 -24.56
N ARG A 392 -3.30 -9.21 -25.11
CA ARG A 392 -2.05 -9.90 -25.42
C ARG A 392 -1.91 -9.99 -26.93
N ILE A 393 -0.75 -9.59 -27.43
CA ILE A 393 -0.35 -9.69 -28.83
C ILE A 393 0.62 -10.84 -28.96
N HIS A 394 0.31 -11.84 -29.77
CA HIS A 394 1.12 -13.01 -30.04
C HIS A 394 1.95 -12.77 -31.32
N PHE A 395 3.22 -12.35 -31.19
CA PHE A 395 4.10 -12.16 -32.35
C PHE A 395 4.57 -13.48 -32.95
N SER A 396 4.71 -14.50 -32.12
CA SER A 396 5.02 -15.88 -32.51
C SER A 396 4.61 -16.82 -31.36
N GLU A 397 4.78 -18.12 -31.56
CA GLU A 397 4.58 -19.10 -30.48
C GLU A 397 5.51 -18.89 -29.27
N ALA A 398 6.66 -18.23 -29.47
CA ALA A 398 7.65 -17.99 -28.44
C ALA A 398 7.52 -16.60 -27.80
N LEU A 399 7.05 -15.60 -28.55
CA LEU A 399 7.09 -14.19 -28.14
C LEU A 399 5.70 -13.59 -28.12
N ASN A 400 5.31 -13.07 -26.97
CA ASN A 400 4.08 -12.29 -26.82
C ASN A 400 4.28 -11.06 -25.92
N MET A 401 3.35 -10.11 -26.01
CA MET A 401 3.36 -8.86 -25.26
C MET A 401 1.98 -8.62 -24.67
N ASP A 402 1.92 -8.31 -23.36
CA ASP A 402 0.73 -7.83 -22.71
C ASP A 402 0.75 -6.30 -22.64
N ILE A 403 -0.41 -5.68 -22.92
CA ILE A 403 -0.67 -4.25 -22.71
C ILE A 403 -1.93 -4.14 -21.90
N ALA A 404 -1.89 -3.38 -20.81
CA ALA A 404 -2.97 -3.37 -19.84
C ALA A 404 -3.17 -2.02 -19.17
N TYR A 405 -4.40 -1.77 -18.80
CA TYR A 405 -4.80 -0.66 -17.93
C TYR A 405 -5.64 -1.18 -16.77
N PHE A 406 -5.38 -0.66 -15.59
CA PHE A 406 -6.04 -1.02 -14.36
C PHE A 406 -6.42 0.25 -13.59
N TRP A 407 -7.67 0.30 -13.13
CA TRP A 407 -8.20 1.43 -12.40
C TRP A 407 -8.93 0.95 -11.15
N THR A 408 -8.65 1.62 -10.02
CA THR A 408 -9.32 1.37 -8.75
C THR A 408 -10.17 2.57 -8.36
N ASN A 409 -11.43 2.31 -8.04
CA ASN A 409 -12.34 3.25 -7.39
C ASN A 409 -12.46 2.87 -5.92
N TYR A 410 -12.23 3.83 -5.04
CA TYR A 410 -12.26 3.63 -3.60
C TYR A 410 -13.54 4.19 -3.02
N ASP A 411 -14.10 3.48 -2.04
CA ASP A 411 -15.17 3.98 -1.19
C ASP A 411 -14.57 5.00 -0.21
N ASP A 412 -15.26 6.10 0.06
CA ASP A 412 -14.81 7.05 1.07
C ASP A 412 -14.94 6.43 2.47
N TYR A 413 -13.96 6.73 3.34
CA TYR A 413 -14.03 6.36 4.75
C TYR A 413 -14.17 7.61 5.61
N THR A 414 -15.25 7.69 6.39
CA THR A 414 -15.49 8.81 7.31
C THR A 414 -15.13 8.42 8.73
N LYS A 415 -14.22 9.17 9.35
CA LYS A 415 -13.85 9.07 10.76
C LYS A 415 -14.37 10.29 11.51
N ASN A 416 -15.15 10.09 12.57
CA ASN A 416 -15.68 11.14 13.41
C ASN A 416 -14.99 11.13 14.78
N GLU A 417 -14.64 12.30 15.30
CA GLU A 417 -13.94 12.44 16.57
C GLU A 417 -14.63 13.52 17.43
N ASP A 418 -15.07 13.13 18.63
CA ASP A 418 -15.64 14.07 19.62
C ASP A 418 -14.58 14.96 20.28
N ALA A 419 -13.32 14.50 20.27
CA ALA A 419 -12.13 15.26 20.64
C ALA A 419 -11.14 15.21 19.47
N TYR A 420 -11.29 16.14 18.53
CA TYR A 420 -10.56 16.16 17.27
C TYR A 420 -9.05 16.26 17.51
N TYR A 421 -8.32 15.20 17.12
CA TYR A 421 -6.90 14.99 17.45
C TYR A 421 -6.59 15.18 18.95
N SER A 422 -7.46 14.67 19.81
CA SER A 422 -7.36 14.79 21.27
C SER A 422 -7.49 16.23 21.81
N LEU A 423 -7.94 17.18 21.00
CA LEU A 423 -8.24 18.53 21.44
C LEU A 423 -9.58 18.53 22.20
N PRO A 424 -9.60 18.89 23.50
CA PRO A 424 -10.81 18.79 24.30
C PRO A 424 -11.89 19.77 23.81
N ASN A 425 -13.14 19.31 23.78
CA ASN A 425 -14.31 20.08 23.36
C ASN A 425 -14.33 20.57 21.90
N ILE A 426 -13.43 20.08 21.05
CA ILE A 426 -13.40 20.37 19.62
C ILE A 426 -13.77 19.09 18.88
N LYS A 427 -14.91 19.12 18.18
CA LYS A 427 -15.35 18.01 17.33
C LYS A 427 -14.78 18.16 15.92
N GLY A 428 -14.62 17.04 15.24
CA GLY A 428 -14.22 17.03 13.85
C GLY A 428 -14.49 15.72 13.15
N SER A 429 -14.36 15.75 11.84
CA SER A 429 -14.43 14.54 11.01
C SER A 429 -13.45 14.61 9.86
N ASN A 430 -12.90 13.47 9.48
CA ASN A 430 -12.06 13.30 8.32
C ASN A 430 -12.73 12.34 7.35
N VAL A 431 -12.88 12.75 6.10
CA VAL A 431 -13.27 11.88 5.00
C VAL A 431 -12.02 11.55 4.20
N TYR A 432 -11.64 10.29 4.22
CA TYR A 432 -10.48 9.77 3.50
C TYR A 432 -10.91 9.22 2.15
N SER A 433 -10.26 9.64 1.08
CA SER A 433 -10.49 9.15 -0.28
C SER A 433 -9.19 8.89 -1.03
N ARG A 434 -9.25 8.01 -2.04
CA ARG A 434 -8.08 7.60 -2.83
C ARG A 434 -8.47 7.40 -4.29
N THR A 435 -7.48 7.50 -5.17
CA THR A 435 -7.57 7.01 -6.56
C THR A 435 -6.32 6.20 -6.90
N ASN A 436 -6.45 5.26 -7.83
CA ASN A 436 -5.30 4.54 -8.37
C ASN A 436 -5.54 4.21 -9.84
N LYS A 437 -4.54 4.49 -10.67
CA LYS A 437 -4.51 4.18 -12.10
C LYS A 437 -3.15 3.60 -12.44
N VAL A 438 -3.16 2.44 -13.11
CA VAL A 438 -1.94 1.75 -13.48
C VAL A 438 -2.00 1.38 -14.97
N PHE A 439 -0.93 1.69 -15.68
CA PHE A 439 -0.67 1.20 -17.03
C PHE A 439 0.49 0.22 -16.99
N GLY A 440 0.40 -0.89 -17.70
CA GLY A 440 1.44 -1.92 -17.71
C GLY A 440 1.68 -2.52 -19.09
N VAL A 441 2.94 -2.87 -19.30
CA VAL A 441 3.38 -3.63 -20.47
C VAL A 441 4.30 -4.74 -20.00
N SER A 442 4.13 -5.94 -20.55
CA SER A 442 5.08 -7.04 -20.36
C SER A 442 5.50 -7.66 -21.69
N LEU A 443 6.73 -8.11 -21.76
CA LEU A 443 7.25 -8.92 -22.86
C LEU A 443 7.56 -10.31 -22.31
N ASN A 444 6.95 -11.34 -22.94
CA ASN A 444 7.07 -12.73 -22.50
C ASN A 444 7.72 -13.55 -23.60
N TYR A 445 8.68 -14.38 -23.22
CA TYR A 445 9.45 -15.20 -24.15
C TYR A 445 9.60 -16.63 -23.63
N ASN A 446 9.26 -17.61 -24.48
CA ASN A 446 9.28 -19.05 -24.18
C ASN A 446 10.20 -19.76 -25.19
N PHE A 447 11.21 -20.49 -24.72
CA PHE A 447 12.19 -21.19 -25.60
C PHE A 447 12.80 -22.44 -24.95
#